data_685a275a4be75dee0e6900b3046b858d
#
_entry.id   685a275a4be75dee0e6900b3046b858d
#
_cell.length_a   1.000
_cell.length_b   1.000
_cell.length_c   1.000
_cell.angle_alpha   90.00
_cell.angle_beta   90.00
_cell.angle_gamma   90.00
#
_symmetry.space_group_name_H-M   'P 1'
#
loop_
_entity.id
_entity.type
_entity.pdbx_description
1 polymer ?
#
loop_
_entity_poly.entity_id
_entity_poly.type
_entity_poly.pdbx_seq_one_letter_code
_entity_poly.pdbx_strand_id
1 'polypeptide(L)'
;MRIFAAAAAVALLLSACATQPAYSPPKQPVPADWENNPHPGKRSAVAANGQWWTQLRDPAIDSLVSSAFADNPTLAQAAARVDQAKAAAGVASAQRLPAVNGNASATRAQTQNTLGGSSTTMLESSSSVGADFSWEIDLWGRIRESVSAAQRRLDARTADAQGARLSLAAQVANTSLALRACAYSLQVRDADIASRETELALTRKRRAVGYIAPSAEFSALTNLANARTARISQQEQCTRNVDALVALTGQPAAAVRRLLLPTASNADPQESSAILDDVAHVMPTPPAMQPELPATVLRDHPSLVS
;
A
#
# COMPACT_ATOMS: atom_id res chain seq x y z
N MET A 1 -52.82 41.48 -13.02
CA MET A 1 -51.36 41.69 -13.19
C MET A 1 -50.52 41.48 -11.90
N ARG A 2 -50.95 41.97 -10.74
CA ARG A 2 -50.19 41.85 -9.48
C ARG A 2 -49.98 40.40 -8.97
N ILE A 3 -50.97 39.50 -9.17
CA ILE A 3 -50.91 38.10 -8.76
C ILE A 3 -49.91 37.29 -9.63
N PHE A 4 -49.87 37.56 -10.94
CA PHE A 4 -48.89 36.91 -11.85
C PHE A 4 -47.44 37.36 -11.58
N ALA A 5 -47.28 38.65 -11.22
CA ALA A 5 -45.95 39.14 -10.84
C ALA A 5 -45.46 38.53 -9.51
N ALA A 6 -46.33 38.32 -8.53
CA ALA A 6 -46.01 37.64 -7.28
C ALA A 6 -45.70 36.15 -7.49
N ALA A 7 -46.45 35.44 -8.33
CA ALA A 7 -46.19 34.05 -8.67
C ALA A 7 -44.86 33.86 -9.42
N ALA A 8 -44.55 34.78 -10.35
CA ALA A 8 -43.27 34.77 -11.06
C ALA A 8 -42.08 35.07 -10.12
N ALA A 9 -42.22 35.97 -9.16
CA ALA A 9 -41.17 36.25 -8.16
C ALA A 9 -40.92 35.06 -7.21
N VAL A 10 -41.99 34.36 -6.79
CA VAL A 10 -41.89 33.15 -5.97
C VAL A 10 -41.24 32.01 -6.78
N ALA A 11 -41.56 31.83 -8.05
CA ALA A 11 -40.91 30.83 -8.93
C ALA A 11 -39.42 31.11 -9.16
N LEU A 12 -39.03 32.38 -9.29
CA LEU A 12 -37.63 32.80 -9.39
C LEU A 12 -36.83 32.60 -8.08
N LEU A 13 -37.48 32.81 -6.93
CA LEU A 13 -36.84 32.54 -5.62
C LEU A 13 -36.69 31.03 -5.35
N LEU A 14 -37.61 30.20 -5.80
CA LEU A 14 -37.54 28.74 -5.70
C LEU A 14 -36.44 28.15 -6.60
N SER A 15 -36.16 28.73 -7.76
CA SER A 15 -35.09 28.29 -8.64
C SER A 15 -33.70 28.65 -8.14
N ALA A 16 -33.55 29.67 -7.31
CA ALA A 16 -32.28 30.06 -6.69
C ALA A 16 -31.79 29.11 -5.57
N CYS A 17 -32.70 28.30 -5.00
CA CYS A 17 -32.39 27.34 -3.96
C CYS A 17 -31.96 25.95 -4.49
N ALA A 18 -31.98 25.76 -5.80
CA ALA A 18 -31.62 24.48 -6.40
C ALA A 18 -30.20 24.53 -6.90
N THR A 19 -29.41 23.64 -6.34
CA THR A 19 -28.24 23.00 -6.94
C THR A 19 -26.88 23.55 -6.55
N GLN A 20 -26.20 22.75 -5.73
CA GLN A 20 -24.76 22.67 -5.86
C GLN A 20 -24.46 22.15 -7.28
N PRO A 21 -23.51 22.76 -8.01
CA PRO A 21 -23.09 22.26 -9.32
C PRO A 21 -22.58 20.83 -9.17
N ALA A 22 -22.91 19.97 -10.13
CA ALA A 22 -22.38 18.62 -10.16
C ALA A 22 -20.83 18.67 -10.07
N TYR A 23 -20.26 17.87 -9.18
CA TYR A 23 -18.82 17.78 -9.05
C TYR A 23 -18.20 17.48 -10.42
N SER A 24 -17.32 18.34 -10.86
CA SER A 24 -16.48 18.14 -12.03
C SER A 24 -15.03 18.01 -11.55
N PRO A 25 -14.35 16.89 -11.84
CA PRO A 25 -12.95 16.77 -11.49
C PRO A 25 -12.13 17.90 -12.09
N PRO A 26 -11.14 18.45 -11.36
CA PRO A 26 -10.30 19.53 -11.88
C PRO A 26 -9.57 19.06 -13.14
N LYS A 27 -9.67 19.80 -14.22
CA LYS A 27 -8.94 19.54 -15.46
C LYS A 27 -7.49 19.96 -15.26
N GLN A 28 -6.61 19.00 -15.01
CA GLN A 28 -5.17 19.25 -14.95
C GLN A 28 -4.65 19.38 -16.41
N PRO A 29 -3.86 20.41 -16.74
CA PRO A 29 -3.16 20.47 -18.01
C PRO A 29 -2.07 19.38 -18.01
N VAL A 30 -2.28 18.34 -18.79
CA VAL A 30 -1.34 17.23 -18.90
C VAL A 30 -0.64 17.35 -20.24
N PRO A 31 0.72 17.29 -20.29
CA PRO A 31 1.46 17.24 -21.53
C PRO A 31 0.99 16.10 -22.45
N ALA A 32 0.98 16.34 -23.73
CA ALA A 32 0.57 15.33 -24.72
C ALA A 32 1.57 14.16 -24.80
N ASP A 33 2.83 14.41 -24.42
CA ASP A 33 3.90 13.40 -24.44
C ASP A 33 4.92 13.67 -23.32
N TRP A 34 5.74 12.68 -22.99
CA TRP A 34 6.84 12.84 -22.03
C TRP A 34 8.00 13.61 -22.69
N GLU A 35 8.65 14.52 -21.94
CA GLU A 35 9.75 15.35 -22.43
C GLU A 35 10.93 14.53 -22.99
N ASN A 36 11.19 13.35 -22.38
CA ASN A 36 12.29 12.46 -22.75
C ASN A 36 11.81 11.16 -23.40
N ASN A 37 10.69 11.19 -24.15
CA ASN A 37 10.18 10.00 -24.82
C ASN A 37 11.02 9.68 -26.07
N PRO A 38 11.80 8.58 -26.10
CA PRO A 38 12.61 8.21 -27.26
C PRO A 38 11.76 7.76 -28.47
N HIS A 39 10.46 7.50 -28.28
CA HIS A 39 9.56 7.01 -29.29
C HIS A 39 8.19 7.71 -29.25
N PRO A 40 8.12 9.01 -29.60
CA PRO A 40 6.88 9.76 -29.57
C PRO A 40 5.81 9.11 -30.46
N GLY A 41 4.60 8.96 -29.91
CA GLY A 41 3.44 8.44 -30.66
C GLY A 41 3.24 6.91 -30.63
N LYS A 42 4.13 6.11 -30.07
CA LYS A 42 3.89 4.68 -29.84
C LYS A 42 3.13 4.49 -28.53
N ARG A 43 1.87 4.08 -28.63
CA ARG A 43 1.07 3.66 -27.47
C ARG A 43 1.48 2.25 -27.08
N SER A 44 1.91 2.04 -25.84
CA SER A 44 1.95 0.71 -25.26
C SER A 44 0.57 0.38 -24.72
N ALA A 45 0.01 -0.70 -25.17
CA ALA A 45 -1.05 -1.38 -24.46
C ALA A 45 -0.39 -2.15 -23.30
N VAL A 46 0.00 -1.45 -22.24
CA VAL A 46 0.30 -2.14 -21.00
C VAL A 46 -1.00 -2.77 -20.54
N ALA A 47 -1.01 -4.08 -20.45
CA ALA A 47 -2.18 -4.82 -20.05
C ALA A 47 -2.68 -4.27 -18.70
N ALA A 48 -3.90 -3.75 -18.70
CA ALA A 48 -4.60 -3.19 -17.55
C ALA A 48 -4.93 -4.23 -16.46
N ASN A 49 -4.16 -5.33 -16.39
CA ASN A 49 -4.45 -6.48 -15.54
C ASN A 49 -4.07 -6.24 -14.07
N GLY A 50 -3.52 -5.08 -13.72
CA GLY A 50 -3.10 -4.81 -12.34
C GLY A 50 -1.97 -5.70 -11.81
N GLN A 51 -1.44 -6.63 -12.61
CA GLN A 51 -0.39 -7.60 -12.27
C GLN A 51 0.91 -7.31 -13.03
N TRP A 52 1.36 -6.06 -12.98
CA TRP A 52 2.55 -5.60 -13.71
C TRP A 52 3.82 -6.40 -13.40
N TRP A 53 3.94 -6.99 -12.17
CA TRP A 53 5.11 -7.77 -11.75
C TRP A 53 5.27 -9.07 -12.54
N THR A 54 4.20 -9.63 -13.14
CA THR A 54 4.28 -10.83 -13.99
C THR A 54 5.10 -10.58 -15.26
N GLN A 55 5.28 -9.32 -15.65
CA GLN A 55 6.16 -8.94 -16.76
C GLN A 55 7.63 -9.18 -16.46
N LEU A 56 8.00 -9.29 -15.17
CA LEU A 56 9.34 -9.69 -14.74
C LEU A 56 9.64 -11.16 -15.08
N ARG A 57 8.61 -11.96 -15.40
CA ARG A 57 8.71 -13.40 -15.73
C ARG A 57 9.47 -14.20 -14.67
N ASP A 58 9.24 -13.86 -13.42
CA ASP A 58 9.92 -14.45 -12.27
C ASP A 58 8.92 -15.14 -11.35
N PRO A 59 8.84 -16.48 -11.39
CA PRO A 59 7.86 -17.22 -10.60
C PRO A 59 8.09 -17.09 -9.08
N ALA A 60 9.31 -16.80 -8.63
CA ALA A 60 9.57 -16.56 -7.22
C ALA A 60 8.96 -15.24 -6.74
N ILE A 61 9.09 -14.17 -7.53
CA ILE A 61 8.44 -12.89 -7.25
C ILE A 61 6.93 -13.04 -7.31
N ASP A 62 6.38 -13.75 -8.31
CA ASP A 62 4.94 -14.01 -8.43
C ASP A 62 4.40 -14.72 -7.19
N SER A 63 5.10 -15.74 -6.70
CA SER A 63 4.75 -16.48 -5.50
C SER A 63 4.77 -15.60 -4.24
N LEU A 64 5.79 -14.78 -4.07
CA LEU A 64 5.92 -13.88 -2.91
C LEU A 64 4.86 -12.78 -2.92
N VAL A 65 4.55 -12.19 -4.08
CA VAL A 65 3.47 -11.20 -4.20
C VAL A 65 2.11 -11.84 -3.90
N SER A 66 1.88 -13.06 -4.36
CA SER A 66 0.65 -13.80 -4.06
C SER A 66 0.50 -14.07 -2.56
N SER A 67 1.58 -14.49 -1.89
CA SER A 67 1.59 -14.67 -0.43
C SER A 67 1.35 -13.36 0.31
N ALA A 68 1.98 -12.26 -0.13
CA ALA A 68 1.77 -10.95 0.47
C ALA A 68 0.31 -10.50 0.35
N PHE A 69 -0.35 -10.78 -0.78
CA PHE A 69 -1.77 -10.43 -0.96
C PHE A 69 -2.71 -11.25 -0.08
N ALA A 70 -2.34 -12.47 0.25
CA ALA A 70 -3.16 -13.34 1.10
C ALA A 70 -3.09 -12.94 2.58
N ASP A 71 -1.88 -12.64 3.08
CA ASP A 71 -1.62 -12.61 4.52
C ASP A 71 -1.22 -11.22 5.06
N ASN A 72 -1.08 -10.20 4.20
CA ASN A 72 -0.59 -8.90 4.65
C ASN A 72 -1.64 -8.11 5.45
N PRO A 73 -1.34 -7.72 6.71
CA PRO A 73 -2.29 -7.01 7.57
C PRO A 73 -2.66 -5.61 7.08
N THR A 74 -1.79 -4.96 6.28
CA THR A 74 -2.09 -3.64 5.70
C THR A 74 -3.23 -3.73 4.69
N LEU A 75 -3.28 -4.80 3.88
CA LEU A 75 -4.39 -5.04 2.95
C LEU A 75 -5.67 -5.39 3.70
N ALA A 76 -5.60 -6.21 4.75
CA ALA A 76 -6.75 -6.50 5.60
C ALA A 76 -7.32 -5.22 6.21
N GLN A 77 -6.45 -4.31 6.68
CA GLN A 77 -6.87 -3.01 7.20
C GLN A 77 -7.51 -2.13 6.11
N ALA A 78 -6.96 -2.12 4.89
CA ALA A 78 -7.53 -1.37 3.78
C ALA A 78 -8.92 -1.90 3.41
N ALA A 79 -9.10 -3.23 3.36
CA ALA A 79 -10.40 -3.87 3.13
C ALA A 79 -11.41 -3.51 4.22
N ALA A 80 -11.03 -3.58 5.49
CA ALA A 80 -11.90 -3.18 6.60
C ALA A 80 -12.35 -1.71 6.52
N ARG A 81 -11.49 -0.80 6.04
CA ARG A 81 -11.86 0.61 5.80
C ARG A 81 -12.87 0.76 4.65
N VAL A 82 -12.77 -0.07 3.62
CA VAL A 82 -13.78 -0.11 2.54
C VAL A 82 -15.12 -0.59 3.11
N ASP A 83 -15.14 -1.66 3.90
CA ASP A 83 -16.35 -2.19 4.52
C ASP A 83 -16.99 -1.16 5.46
N GLN A 84 -16.18 -0.44 6.24
CA GLN A 84 -16.66 0.66 7.09
C GLN A 84 -17.30 1.79 6.26
N ALA A 85 -16.68 2.19 5.16
CA ALA A 85 -17.23 3.22 4.28
C ALA A 85 -18.52 2.75 3.59
N LYS A 86 -18.59 1.48 3.20
CA LYS A 86 -19.79 0.84 2.64
C LYS A 86 -20.94 0.85 3.64
N ALA A 87 -20.67 0.49 4.89
CA ALA A 87 -21.66 0.56 5.97
C ALA A 87 -22.15 2.00 6.21
N ALA A 88 -21.21 2.97 6.22
CA ALA A 88 -21.56 4.39 6.36
C ALA A 88 -22.41 4.91 5.20
N ALA A 89 -22.13 4.49 3.96
CA ALA A 89 -22.98 4.81 2.79
C ALA A 89 -24.36 4.16 2.91
N GLY A 90 -24.46 2.94 3.45
CA GLY A 90 -25.71 2.28 3.78
C GLY A 90 -26.54 3.07 4.80
N VAL A 91 -25.91 3.51 5.89
CA VAL A 91 -26.58 4.37 6.91
C VAL A 91 -27.05 5.69 6.32
N ALA A 92 -26.21 6.35 5.50
CA ALA A 92 -26.61 7.59 4.82
C ALA A 92 -27.81 7.36 3.89
N SER A 93 -27.82 6.27 3.12
CA SER A 93 -28.92 5.95 2.20
C SER A 93 -30.22 5.61 2.94
N ALA A 94 -30.14 5.01 4.13
CA ALA A 94 -31.30 4.70 4.97
C ALA A 94 -32.04 5.97 5.43
N GLN A 95 -31.38 7.12 5.50
CA GLN A 95 -32.02 8.41 5.85
C GLN A 95 -33.05 8.88 4.80
N ARG A 96 -33.07 8.28 3.61
CA ARG A 96 -34.10 8.51 2.59
C ARG A 96 -35.43 7.82 2.91
N LEU A 97 -35.37 6.83 3.79
CA LEU A 97 -36.50 5.99 4.15
C LEU A 97 -37.14 6.47 5.47
N PRO A 98 -38.44 6.24 5.65
CA PRO A 98 -39.08 6.48 6.94
C PRO A 98 -38.49 5.55 8.02
N ALA A 99 -38.28 6.10 9.21
CA ALA A 99 -37.86 5.34 10.39
C ALA A 99 -39.09 4.99 11.23
N VAL A 100 -39.17 3.72 11.63
CA VAL A 100 -40.20 3.21 12.52
C VAL A 100 -39.50 2.63 13.75
N ASN A 101 -39.80 3.20 14.93
CA ASN A 101 -39.24 2.74 16.19
C ASN A 101 -40.39 2.19 17.06
N GLY A 102 -40.21 0.96 17.56
CA GLY A 102 -41.11 0.37 18.56
C GLY A 102 -40.51 0.50 19.95
N ASN A 103 -41.30 0.94 20.91
CA ASN A 103 -40.90 1.00 22.31
C ASN A 103 -41.89 0.26 23.19
N ALA A 104 -41.40 -0.51 24.13
CA ALA A 104 -42.17 -1.13 25.19
C ALA A 104 -41.50 -0.91 26.52
N SER A 105 -42.25 -0.46 27.51
CA SER A 105 -41.71 -0.31 28.85
C SER A 105 -42.68 -0.85 29.89
N ALA A 106 -42.15 -1.44 30.95
CA ALA A 106 -42.90 -1.85 32.14
C ALA A 106 -42.15 -1.37 33.36
N THR A 107 -42.78 -0.56 34.16
CA THR A 107 -42.18 0.01 35.37
C THR A 107 -43.05 -0.33 36.57
N ARG A 108 -42.42 -0.79 37.67
CA ARG A 108 -43.03 -0.96 38.95
C ARG A 108 -42.26 -0.13 39.97
N ALA A 109 -42.91 0.92 40.50
CA ALA A 109 -42.30 1.84 41.42
C ALA A 109 -43.05 1.84 42.74
N GLN A 110 -42.30 1.91 43.82
CA GLN A 110 -42.85 2.13 45.18
C GLN A 110 -42.54 3.57 45.56
N THR A 111 -43.60 4.35 45.75
CA THR A 111 -43.49 5.75 46.16
C THR A 111 -43.94 5.90 47.60
N GLN A 112 -43.15 6.53 48.44
CA GLN A 112 -43.52 6.92 49.77
C GLN A 112 -44.02 8.38 49.75
N ASN A 113 -45.23 8.58 50.12
CA ASN A 113 -45.81 9.93 50.26
C ASN A 113 -45.91 10.26 51.74
N THR A 114 -45.18 11.25 52.21
CA THR A 114 -45.20 11.70 53.59
C THR A 114 -45.96 13.02 53.68
N LEU A 115 -47.22 12.94 54.08
CA LEU A 115 -48.05 14.12 54.37
C LEU A 115 -48.43 14.14 55.83
N GLY A 116 -48.10 15.17 56.59
CA GLY A 116 -48.55 15.40 57.95
C GLY A 116 -48.11 14.36 58.99
N GLY A 117 -46.90 13.76 58.85
CA GLY A 117 -46.35 12.80 59.82
C GLY A 117 -46.74 11.34 59.62
N SER A 118 -47.59 11.02 58.65
CA SER A 118 -47.91 9.64 58.25
C SER A 118 -47.33 9.33 56.88
N SER A 119 -46.53 8.26 56.77
CA SER A 119 -46.00 7.78 55.51
C SER A 119 -46.92 6.70 54.93
N THR A 120 -47.43 6.94 53.75
CA THR A 120 -48.21 5.96 52.99
C THR A 120 -47.35 5.44 51.83
N THR A 121 -47.19 4.15 51.75
CA THR A 121 -46.48 3.51 50.66
C THR A 121 -47.46 3.14 49.54
N MET A 122 -47.30 3.71 48.35
CA MET A 122 -48.07 3.33 47.19
C MET A 122 -47.20 2.54 46.21
N LEU A 123 -47.73 1.44 45.74
CA LEU A 123 -47.10 0.60 44.71
C LEU A 123 -47.80 0.89 43.38
N GLU A 124 -47.11 1.50 42.43
CA GLU A 124 -47.61 1.83 41.14
C GLU A 124 -46.96 0.92 40.08
N SER A 125 -47.78 0.36 39.21
CA SER A 125 -47.31 -0.42 38.06
C SER A 125 -47.84 0.24 36.82
N SER A 126 -46.94 0.63 35.89
CA SER A 126 -47.31 1.19 34.62
C SER A 126 -46.68 0.36 33.49
N SER A 127 -47.41 0.17 32.42
CA SER A 127 -46.90 -0.44 31.18
C SER A 127 -47.31 0.43 29.98
N SER A 128 -46.38 0.62 29.08
CA SER A 128 -46.62 1.33 27.84
C SER A 128 -46.03 0.59 26.66
N VAL A 129 -46.75 0.60 25.54
CA VAL A 129 -46.30 0.13 24.25
C VAL A 129 -46.58 1.22 23.25
N GLY A 130 -45.60 1.57 22.44
CA GLY A 130 -45.76 2.63 21.45
C GLY A 130 -44.97 2.33 20.16
N ALA A 131 -45.34 2.98 19.10
CA ALA A 131 -44.58 3.00 17.85
C ALA A 131 -44.48 4.45 17.37
N ASP A 132 -43.28 4.88 17.05
CA ASP A 132 -43.02 6.23 16.52
C ASP A 132 -42.62 6.10 15.04
N PHE A 133 -43.24 6.92 14.21
CA PHE A 133 -42.95 7.03 12.79
C PHE A 133 -42.34 8.40 12.52
N SER A 134 -41.18 8.46 11.88
CA SER A 134 -40.54 9.70 11.48
C SER A 134 -39.99 9.61 10.06
N TRP A 135 -40.28 10.64 9.26
CA TRP A 135 -39.76 10.72 7.90
C TRP A 135 -39.49 12.18 7.54
N GLU A 136 -38.27 12.44 7.00
CA GLU A 136 -37.88 13.73 6.50
C GLU A 136 -38.00 13.75 4.97
N ILE A 137 -38.88 14.59 4.44
CA ILE A 137 -38.99 14.79 3.00
C ILE A 137 -37.87 15.72 2.54
N ASP A 138 -37.00 15.23 1.66
CA ASP A 138 -35.82 15.96 1.20
C ASP A 138 -36.13 16.97 0.10
N LEU A 139 -36.83 18.07 0.48
CA LEU A 139 -37.20 19.14 -0.44
C LEU A 139 -35.99 19.93 -0.96
N TRP A 140 -34.98 20.10 -0.14
CA TRP A 140 -33.80 20.92 -0.41
C TRP A 140 -32.57 20.12 -0.83
N GLY A 141 -32.67 18.80 -0.89
CA GLY A 141 -31.56 17.93 -1.33
C GLY A 141 -30.50 17.62 -0.28
N ARG A 142 -30.68 17.99 1.00
CA ARG A 142 -29.73 17.74 2.08
C ARG A 142 -29.38 16.26 2.22
N ILE A 143 -30.41 15.39 2.21
CA ILE A 143 -30.22 13.95 2.34
C ILE A 143 -29.54 13.37 1.09
N ARG A 144 -29.97 13.82 -0.11
CA ARG A 144 -29.33 13.41 -1.38
C ARG A 144 -27.86 13.74 -1.42
N GLU A 145 -27.47 14.95 -1.01
CA GLU A 145 -26.08 15.36 -0.97
C GLU A 145 -25.28 14.60 0.08
N SER A 146 -25.86 14.31 1.24
CA SER A 146 -25.23 13.47 2.27
C SER A 146 -24.94 12.06 1.75
N VAL A 147 -25.88 11.44 1.03
CA VAL A 147 -25.71 10.13 0.40
C VAL A 147 -24.63 10.18 -0.69
N SER A 148 -24.67 11.21 -1.55
CA SER A 148 -23.65 11.41 -2.58
C SER A 148 -22.27 11.55 -1.98
N ALA A 149 -22.11 12.33 -0.91
CA ALA A 149 -20.86 12.48 -0.19
C ALA A 149 -20.37 11.16 0.43
N ALA A 150 -21.26 10.35 1.01
CA ALA A 150 -20.92 9.04 1.57
C ALA A 150 -20.49 8.06 0.47
N GLN A 151 -21.15 8.08 -0.70
CA GLN A 151 -20.77 7.26 -1.84
C GLN A 151 -19.37 7.62 -2.36
N ARG A 152 -19.08 8.92 -2.52
CA ARG A 152 -17.74 9.37 -2.95
C ARG A 152 -16.65 8.96 -1.95
N ARG A 153 -16.95 8.96 -0.64
CA ARG A 153 -16.01 8.44 0.37
C ARG A 153 -15.77 6.94 0.22
N LEU A 154 -16.79 6.16 -0.13
CA LEU A 154 -16.63 4.74 -0.43
C LEU A 154 -15.75 4.54 -1.67
N ASP A 155 -15.99 5.31 -2.74
CA ASP A 155 -15.20 5.25 -3.96
C ASP A 155 -13.72 5.60 -3.67
N ALA A 156 -13.47 6.64 -2.87
CA ALA A 156 -12.13 7.01 -2.41
C ALA A 156 -11.45 5.88 -1.62
N ARG A 157 -12.16 5.23 -0.67
CA ARG A 157 -11.58 4.10 0.09
C ARG A 157 -11.29 2.88 -0.77
N THR A 158 -12.08 2.68 -1.82
CA THR A 158 -11.83 1.62 -2.81
C THR A 158 -10.57 1.90 -3.62
N ALA A 159 -10.37 3.13 -4.04
CA ALA A 159 -9.15 3.57 -4.72
C ALA A 159 -7.91 3.48 -3.79
N ASP A 160 -8.04 3.89 -2.51
CA ASP A 160 -6.99 3.73 -1.50
C ASP A 160 -6.56 2.25 -1.35
N ALA A 161 -7.52 1.33 -1.33
CA ALA A 161 -7.24 -0.11 -1.22
C ALA A 161 -6.51 -0.65 -2.46
N GLN A 162 -6.86 -0.18 -3.65
CA GLN A 162 -6.14 -0.51 -4.89
C GLN A 162 -4.70 0.04 -4.86
N GLY A 163 -4.52 1.28 -4.39
CA GLY A 163 -3.21 1.89 -4.20
C GLY A 163 -2.33 1.11 -3.21
N ALA A 164 -2.92 0.62 -2.11
CA ALA A 164 -2.22 -0.22 -1.15
C ALA A 164 -1.74 -1.55 -1.76
N ARG A 165 -2.57 -2.20 -2.60
CA ARG A 165 -2.17 -3.41 -3.33
C ARG A 165 -1.01 -3.16 -4.29
N LEU A 166 -1.09 -2.07 -5.06
CA LEU A 166 -0.03 -1.68 -6.00
C LEU A 166 1.29 -1.42 -5.26
N SER A 167 1.22 -0.66 -4.16
CA SER A 167 2.38 -0.35 -3.32
C SER A 167 3.01 -1.60 -2.71
N LEU A 168 2.19 -2.53 -2.20
CA LEU A 168 2.68 -3.78 -1.63
C LEU A 168 3.39 -4.64 -2.68
N ALA A 169 2.80 -4.82 -3.87
CA ALA A 169 3.43 -5.55 -4.96
C ALA A 169 4.78 -4.93 -5.35
N ALA A 170 4.85 -3.59 -5.43
CA ALA A 170 6.08 -2.88 -5.73
C ALA A 170 7.15 -3.07 -4.63
N GLN A 171 6.78 -3.04 -3.36
CA GLN A 171 7.69 -3.27 -2.25
C GLN A 171 8.24 -4.70 -2.27
N VAL A 172 7.39 -5.72 -2.48
CA VAL A 172 7.83 -7.12 -2.56
C VAL A 172 8.77 -7.32 -3.74
N ALA A 173 8.44 -6.84 -4.94
CA ALA A 173 9.27 -6.97 -6.13
C ALA A 173 10.63 -6.27 -5.95
N ASN A 174 10.62 -5.01 -5.50
CA ASN A 174 11.86 -4.24 -5.28
C ASN A 174 12.76 -4.88 -4.21
N THR A 175 12.18 -5.35 -3.10
CA THR A 175 12.97 -5.99 -2.04
C THR A 175 13.51 -7.35 -2.49
N SER A 176 12.76 -8.09 -3.31
CA SER A 176 13.23 -9.35 -3.91
C SER A 176 14.41 -9.13 -4.84
N LEU A 177 14.35 -8.12 -5.70
CA LEU A 177 15.48 -7.73 -6.57
C LEU A 177 16.68 -7.24 -5.76
N ALA A 178 16.42 -6.42 -4.71
CA ALA A 178 17.47 -5.95 -3.81
C ALA A 178 18.16 -7.09 -3.07
N LEU A 179 17.42 -8.14 -2.67
CA LEU A 179 18.02 -9.32 -2.04
C LEU A 179 18.93 -10.07 -3.00
N ARG A 180 18.52 -10.28 -4.26
CA ARG A 180 19.36 -10.92 -5.28
C ARG A 180 20.62 -10.10 -5.58
N ALA A 181 20.48 -8.80 -5.79
CA ALA A 181 21.61 -7.89 -5.99
C ALA A 181 22.55 -7.88 -4.78
N CYS A 182 22.00 -7.97 -3.58
CA CYS A 182 22.77 -8.07 -2.35
C CYS A 182 23.59 -9.38 -2.30
N ALA A 183 22.99 -10.52 -2.65
CA ALA A 183 23.69 -11.82 -2.68
C ALA A 183 24.84 -11.82 -3.68
N TYR A 184 24.61 -11.24 -4.87
CA TYR A 184 25.69 -11.04 -5.85
C TYR A 184 26.82 -10.16 -5.32
N SER A 185 26.47 -9.04 -4.66
CA SER A 185 27.46 -8.17 -4.04
C SER A 185 28.31 -8.89 -2.98
N LEU A 186 27.74 -9.86 -2.25
CA LEU A 186 28.50 -10.70 -1.32
C LEU A 186 29.54 -11.57 -2.04
N GLN A 187 29.18 -12.21 -3.16
CA GLN A 187 30.12 -13.00 -3.95
C GLN A 187 31.32 -12.16 -4.45
N VAL A 188 31.01 -10.94 -4.96
CA VAL A 188 32.07 -10.00 -5.39
C VAL A 188 32.99 -9.61 -4.22
N ARG A 189 32.44 -9.40 -3.01
CA ARG A 189 33.22 -9.08 -1.82
C ARG A 189 34.06 -10.26 -1.34
N ASP A 190 33.54 -11.47 -1.45
CA ASP A 190 34.34 -12.69 -1.14
C ASP A 190 35.52 -12.85 -2.09
N ALA A 191 35.34 -12.58 -3.38
CA ALA A 191 36.42 -12.56 -4.36
C ALA A 191 37.44 -11.43 -4.08
N ASP A 192 37.00 -10.23 -3.68
CA ASP A 192 37.91 -9.14 -3.28
C ASP A 192 38.72 -9.53 -2.04
N ILE A 193 38.12 -10.15 -1.03
CA ILE A 193 38.84 -10.64 0.16
C ILE A 193 39.93 -11.67 -0.24
N ALA A 194 39.60 -12.66 -1.09
CA ALA A 194 40.57 -13.66 -1.55
C ALA A 194 41.72 -13.01 -2.30
N SER A 195 41.47 -12.00 -3.14
CA SER A 195 42.50 -11.23 -3.83
C SER A 195 43.44 -10.50 -2.84
N ARG A 196 42.85 -9.83 -1.80
CA ARG A 196 43.64 -9.13 -0.76
C ARG A 196 44.40 -10.05 0.13
N GLU A 197 43.91 -11.25 0.40
CA GLU A 197 44.67 -12.30 1.12
C GLU A 197 45.89 -12.74 0.33
N THR A 198 45.75 -12.90 -0.98
CA THR A 198 46.87 -13.21 -1.89
C THR A 198 47.88 -12.06 -1.95
N GLU A 199 47.40 -10.80 -2.03
CA GLU A 199 48.26 -9.61 -1.98
C GLU A 199 49.04 -9.53 -0.67
N LEU A 200 48.40 -9.75 0.47
CA LEU A 200 49.05 -9.76 1.78
C LEU A 200 50.12 -10.85 1.85
N ALA A 201 49.83 -12.07 1.36
CA ALA A 201 50.79 -13.17 1.35
C ALA A 201 52.04 -12.85 0.49
N LEU A 202 51.86 -12.24 -0.67
CA LEU A 202 52.93 -11.77 -1.53
C LEU A 202 53.74 -10.64 -0.87
N THR A 203 53.09 -9.68 -0.27
CA THR A 203 53.69 -8.55 0.46
C THR A 203 54.57 -9.06 1.61
N ARG A 204 54.09 -10.03 2.39
CA ARG A 204 54.87 -10.69 3.45
C ARG A 204 56.12 -11.37 2.92
N LYS A 205 56.04 -12.10 1.79
CA LYS A 205 57.22 -12.71 1.15
C LYS A 205 58.22 -11.67 0.71
N ARG A 206 57.80 -10.58 0.09
CA ARG A 206 58.69 -9.49 -0.36
C ARG A 206 59.35 -8.76 0.82
N ARG A 207 58.62 -8.57 1.93
CA ARG A 207 59.18 -7.98 3.15
C ARG A 207 60.26 -8.93 3.78
N ALA A 208 60.00 -10.23 3.83
CA ALA A 208 60.89 -11.20 4.42
C ALA A 208 62.27 -11.20 3.74
N VAL A 209 62.33 -10.90 2.44
CA VAL A 209 63.60 -10.77 1.68
C VAL A 209 64.12 -9.32 1.62
N GLY A 210 63.55 -8.41 2.40
CA GLY A 210 64.00 -7.02 2.48
C GLY A 210 63.64 -6.14 1.27
N TYR A 211 62.78 -6.59 0.38
CA TYR A 211 62.45 -5.88 -0.86
C TYR A 211 61.48 -4.70 -0.67
N ILE A 212 60.70 -4.69 0.41
CA ILE A 212 59.73 -3.64 0.73
C ILE A 212 59.79 -3.24 2.21
N ALA A 213 59.32 -2.01 2.51
CA ALA A 213 59.24 -1.50 3.87
C ALA A 213 58.17 -2.21 4.71
N PRO A 214 58.32 -2.32 6.04
CA PRO A 214 57.28 -2.87 6.93
C PRO A 214 55.91 -2.18 6.84
N SER A 215 55.86 -0.88 6.55
CA SER A 215 54.64 -0.11 6.38
C SER A 215 53.74 -0.67 5.29
N ALA A 216 54.30 -1.26 4.23
CA ALA A 216 53.52 -1.86 3.15
C ALA A 216 52.70 -3.09 3.64
N GLU A 217 53.25 -3.89 4.56
CA GLU A 217 52.48 -5.00 5.15
C GLU A 217 51.34 -4.51 6.03
N PHE A 218 51.57 -3.47 6.85
CA PHE A 218 50.48 -2.88 7.66
C PHE A 218 49.39 -2.29 6.81
N SER A 219 49.72 -1.67 5.67
CA SER A 219 48.73 -1.18 4.71
C SER A 219 47.91 -2.32 4.10
N ALA A 220 48.57 -3.43 3.69
CA ALA A 220 47.84 -4.59 3.15
C ALA A 220 46.94 -5.28 4.19
N LEU A 221 47.39 -5.34 5.46
CA LEU A 221 46.57 -5.84 6.58
C LEU A 221 45.34 -4.96 6.81
N THR A 222 45.50 -3.64 6.79
CA THR A 222 44.40 -2.70 6.95
C THR A 222 43.39 -2.82 5.81
N ASN A 223 43.88 -2.95 4.57
CA ASN A 223 43.02 -3.13 3.40
C ASN A 223 42.21 -4.43 3.49
N LEU A 224 42.81 -5.53 3.92
CA LEU A 224 42.13 -6.80 4.14
C LEU A 224 41.06 -6.68 5.26
N ALA A 225 41.41 -6.03 6.38
CA ALA A 225 40.49 -5.82 7.48
C ALA A 225 39.26 -4.98 7.03
N ASN A 226 39.50 -3.92 6.26
CA ASN A 226 38.45 -3.09 5.70
C ASN A 226 37.52 -3.87 4.74
N ALA A 227 38.10 -4.72 3.88
CA ALA A 227 37.31 -5.57 2.98
C ALA A 227 36.43 -6.55 3.75
N ARG A 228 36.95 -7.18 4.80
CA ARG A 228 36.16 -8.06 5.69
C ARG A 228 35.03 -7.33 6.41
N THR A 229 35.29 -6.13 6.91
CA THR A 229 34.25 -5.29 7.53
C THR A 229 33.17 -4.93 6.52
N ALA A 230 33.54 -4.54 5.30
CA ALA A 230 32.59 -4.23 4.23
C ALA A 230 31.73 -5.44 3.83
N ARG A 231 32.29 -6.65 3.86
CA ARG A 231 31.52 -7.89 3.66
C ARG A 231 30.47 -8.12 4.75
N ILE A 232 30.85 -7.91 6.02
CA ILE A 232 29.92 -8.07 7.16
C ILE A 232 28.75 -7.09 7.02
N SER A 233 29.02 -5.82 6.71
CA SER A 233 27.97 -4.81 6.48
C SER A 233 27.05 -5.18 5.32
N GLN A 234 27.61 -5.76 4.24
CA GLN A 234 26.80 -6.25 3.12
C GLN A 234 25.91 -7.44 3.52
N GLN A 235 26.44 -8.36 4.31
CA GLN A 235 25.68 -9.51 4.81
C GLN A 235 24.51 -9.06 5.71
N GLU A 236 24.73 -8.06 6.54
CA GLU A 236 23.66 -7.45 7.34
C GLU A 236 22.57 -6.83 6.46
N GLN A 237 22.95 -6.14 5.39
CA GLN A 237 21.97 -5.59 4.43
C GLN A 237 21.14 -6.70 3.77
N CYS A 238 21.75 -7.83 3.39
CA CYS A 238 21.02 -8.98 2.85
C CYS A 238 20.03 -9.56 3.88
N THR A 239 20.45 -9.66 5.14
CA THR A 239 19.56 -10.12 6.21
C THR A 239 18.36 -9.20 6.39
N ARG A 240 18.59 -7.87 6.40
CA ARG A 240 17.49 -6.89 6.44
C ARG A 240 16.49 -7.02 5.28
N ASN A 241 16.98 -7.30 4.08
CA ASN A 241 16.10 -7.54 2.93
C ASN A 241 15.26 -8.82 3.11
N VAL A 242 15.84 -9.88 3.68
CA VAL A 242 15.08 -11.10 4.02
C VAL A 242 14.02 -10.79 5.07
N ASP A 243 14.38 -10.08 6.13
CA ASP A 243 13.44 -9.72 7.21
C ASP A 243 12.30 -8.83 6.71
N ALA A 244 12.61 -7.90 5.81
CA ALA A 244 11.59 -7.09 5.15
C ALA A 244 10.62 -7.95 4.32
N LEU A 245 11.12 -8.94 3.56
CA LEU A 245 10.26 -9.87 2.81
C LEU A 245 9.42 -10.76 3.74
N VAL A 246 9.98 -11.22 4.85
CA VAL A 246 9.21 -11.95 5.89
C VAL A 246 8.05 -11.09 6.39
N ALA A 247 8.32 -9.83 6.71
CA ALA A 247 7.30 -8.90 7.19
C ALA A 247 6.22 -8.58 6.14
N LEU A 248 6.61 -8.48 4.86
CA LEU A 248 5.69 -8.17 3.76
C LEU A 248 4.82 -9.37 3.35
N THR A 249 5.39 -10.59 3.39
CA THR A 249 4.78 -11.80 2.80
C THR A 249 4.24 -12.78 3.81
N GLY A 250 4.60 -12.64 5.10
CA GLY A 250 4.30 -13.64 6.14
C GLY A 250 5.09 -14.97 6.00
N GLN A 251 5.92 -15.10 4.96
CA GLN A 251 6.69 -16.32 4.71
C GLN A 251 7.91 -16.43 5.63
N PRO A 252 8.26 -17.63 6.13
CA PRO A 252 9.45 -17.79 6.96
C PRO A 252 10.73 -17.50 6.17
N ALA A 253 11.76 -16.94 6.84
CA ALA A 253 13.02 -16.53 6.24
C ALA A 253 13.70 -17.64 5.41
N ALA A 254 13.59 -18.91 5.85
CA ALA A 254 14.13 -20.05 5.11
C ALA A 254 13.45 -20.27 3.76
N ALA A 255 12.13 -20.05 3.68
CA ALA A 255 11.38 -20.13 2.42
C ALA A 255 11.74 -18.99 1.47
N VAL A 256 11.83 -17.76 1.98
CA VAL A 256 12.26 -16.59 1.21
C VAL A 256 13.65 -16.80 0.60
N ARG A 257 14.62 -17.25 1.42
CA ARG A 257 15.98 -17.53 0.93
C ARG A 257 15.98 -18.62 -0.15
N ARG A 258 15.25 -19.71 0.03
CA ARG A 258 15.17 -20.82 -0.93
C ARG A 258 14.57 -20.39 -2.28
N LEU A 259 13.60 -19.47 -2.26
CA LEU A 259 12.95 -18.99 -3.47
C LEU A 259 13.83 -18.01 -4.26
N LEU A 260 14.55 -17.13 -3.57
CA LEU A 260 15.23 -16.01 -4.20
C LEU A 260 16.74 -16.18 -4.36
N LEU A 261 17.36 -17.00 -3.51
CA LEU A 261 18.81 -17.22 -3.57
C LEU A 261 19.09 -18.56 -4.23
N PRO A 262 20.03 -18.62 -5.18
CA PRO A 262 20.47 -19.89 -5.75
C PRO A 262 20.99 -20.79 -4.63
N THR A 263 20.63 -22.04 -4.67
CA THR A 263 21.26 -23.06 -3.83
C THR A 263 22.74 -22.99 -4.16
N ALA A 264 23.59 -22.78 -3.13
CA ALA A 264 25.03 -22.79 -3.34
C ALA A 264 25.41 -24.12 -4.02
N SER A 265 25.52 -24.12 -5.34
CA SER A 265 26.15 -25.16 -6.11
C SER A 265 27.61 -25.14 -5.68
N ASN A 266 28.19 -26.30 -5.46
CA ASN A 266 29.62 -26.51 -5.13
C ASN A 266 30.53 -26.05 -6.28
N ALA A 267 30.38 -24.76 -6.68
CA ALA A 267 31.21 -24.17 -7.71
C ALA A 267 32.59 -23.87 -7.12
N ASP A 268 33.61 -24.46 -7.76
CA ASP A 268 35.00 -24.29 -7.46
C ASP A 268 35.39 -22.79 -7.50
N PRO A 269 36.10 -22.24 -6.51
CA PRO A 269 36.44 -20.81 -6.44
C PRO A 269 37.25 -20.28 -7.63
N GLN A 270 37.66 -21.14 -8.55
CA GLN A 270 38.57 -20.83 -9.66
C GLN A 270 37.86 -20.32 -10.93
N GLU A 271 36.55 -20.39 -11.03
CA GLU A 271 35.80 -19.90 -12.18
C GLU A 271 35.18 -18.49 -11.95
N SER A 272 36.05 -17.50 -11.82
CA SER A 272 35.67 -16.10 -11.66
C SER A 272 34.88 -15.54 -12.86
N SER A 273 34.95 -16.15 -14.04
CA SER A 273 34.19 -15.77 -15.23
C SER A 273 32.74 -16.30 -15.21
N ALA A 274 32.50 -17.45 -14.58
CA ALA A 274 31.18 -18.05 -14.42
C ALA A 274 30.25 -17.21 -13.51
N ILE A 275 30.80 -16.37 -12.63
CA ILE A 275 30.02 -15.51 -11.72
C ILE A 275 29.21 -14.49 -12.51
N LEU A 276 29.73 -13.93 -13.59
CA LEU A 276 29.04 -12.92 -14.41
C LEU A 276 27.92 -13.54 -15.25
N ASP A 277 28.12 -14.77 -15.73
CA ASP A 277 27.10 -15.49 -16.49
C ASP A 277 25.96 -15.98 -15.59
N ASP A 278 26.24 -16.38 -14.36
CA ASP A 278 25.25 -16.86 -13.39
C ASP A 278 24.31 -15.73 -12.93
N VAL A 279 24.78 -14.48 -12.89
CA VAL A 279 23.97 -13.30 -12.54
C VAL A 279 22.89 -13.01 -13.58
N ALA A 280 23.19 -13.19 -14.86
CA ALA A 280 22.23 -13.01 -15.93
C ALA A 280 21.02 -13.98 -15.80
N HIS A 281 21.23 -15.13 -15.13
CA HIS A 281 20.17 -16.12 -14.85
C HIS A 281 19.43 -15.86 -13.53
N VAL A 282 20.00 -15.09 -12.60
CA VAL A 282 19.40 -14.80 -11.28
C VAL A 282 18.58 -13.52 -11.27
N MET A 283 18.91 -12.55 -12.14
CA MET A 283 18.17 -11.30 -12.25
C MET A 283 17.14 -11.38 -13.39
N PRO A 284 15.88 -11.05 -13.14
CA PRO A 284 14.87 -11.02 -14.20
C PRO A 284 15.23 -9.98 -15.26
N THR A 285 14.97 -10.31 -16.51
CA THR A 285 15.15 -9.35 -17.60
C THR A 285 14.17 -8.19 -17.41
N PRO A 286 14.64 -6.93 -17.40
CA PRO A 286 13.73 -5.79 -17.29
C PRO A 286 12.68 -5.86 -18.41
N PRO A 287 11.39 -5.66 -18.13
CA PRO A 287 10.39 -5.58 -19.16
C PRO A 287 10.70 -4.39 -20.08
N ALA A 288 10.41 -4.54 -21.38
CA ALA A 288 10.50 -3.43 -22.31
C ALA A 288 9.47 -2.37 -21.91
N MET A 289 9.91 -1.38 -21.14
CA MET A 289 9.07 -0.27 -20.69
C MET A 289 8.77 0.63 -21.89
N GLN A 290 7.55 0.60 -22.36
CA GLN A 290 7.05 1.61 -23.29
C GLN A 290 6.33 2.67 -22.44
N PRO A 291 6.74 3.94 -22.47
CA PRO A 291 6.09 4.98 -21.70
C PRO A 291 4.67 5.19 -22.21
N GLU A 292 3.70 5.06 -21.31
CA GLU A 292 2.33 5.48 -21.59
C GLU A 292 2.22 7.00 -21.65
N LEU A 293 1.17 7.51 -22.31
CA LEU A 293 0.94 8.95 -22.31
C LEU A 293 0.75 9.49 -20.90
N PRO A 294 1.31 10.66 -20.54
CA PRO A 294 1.17 11.25 -19.21
C PRO A 294 -0.29 11.36 -18.75
N ALA A 295 -1.20 11.68 -19.68
CA ALA A 295 -2.63 11.79 -19.40
C ALA A 295 -3.27 10.47 -18.94
N THR A 296 -2.89 9.32 -19.52
CA THR A 296 -3.43 8.02 -19.13
C THR A 296 -2.89 7.57 -17.78
N VAL A 297 -1.59 7.74 -17.54
CA VAL A 297 -0.96 7.41 -16.26
C VAL A 297 -1.59 8.22 -15.13
N LEU A 298 -1.80 9.53 -15.32
CA LEU A 298 -2.43 10.37 -14.31
C LEU A 298 -3.90 10.01 -14.08
N ARG A 299 -4.66 9.75 -15.14
CA ARG A 299 -6.07 9.38 -15.02
C ARG A 299 -6.29 8.08 -14.25
N ASP A 300 -5.42 7.09 -14.48
CA ASP A 300 -5.57 5.74 -13.95
C ASP A 300 -4.82 5.57 -12.60
N HIS A 301 -4.17 6.63 -12.10
CA HIS A 301 -3.45 6.58 -10.83
C HIS A 301 -4.41 6.60 -9.63
N PRO A 302 -4.37 5.62 -8.71
CA PRO A 302 -5.33 5.47 -7.61
C PRO A 302 -5.47 6.71 -6.73
N SER A 303 -4.39 7.46 -6.50
CA SER A 303 -4.42 8.68 -5.67
C SER A 303 -5.13 9.88 -6.32
N LEU A 304 -5.44 9.81 -7.62
CA LEU A 304 -6.18 10.85 -8.33
C LEU A 304 -7.65 10.48 -8.53
N VAL A 305 -8.01 9.22 -8.32
CA VAL A 305 -9.37 8.71 -8.37
C VAL A 305 -10.03 8.79 -6.98
N SER A 306 -9.22 8.78 -5.91
CA SER A 306 -9.67 8.93 -4.51
C SER A 306 -10.03 10.37 -4.17
#